data_a66beed99fb5b0c3ce14113240d078cd
#
_entry.id   a66beed99fb5b0c3ce14113240d078cd
#
_cell.length_a   1.000
_cell.length_b   1.000
_cell.length_c   1.000
_cell.angle_alpha   90.00
_cell.angle_beta   90.00
_cell.angle_gamma   90.00
#
_symmetry.space_group_name_H-M   'P 1'
#
loop_
_entity.id
_entity.type
_entity.pdbx_description
1 polymer ?
#
loop_
_entity_poly.entity_id
_entity_poly.type
_entity_poly.pdbx_seq_one_letter_code
_entity_poly.pdbx_strand_id
1 'polypeptide(L)'
;LRKVNLVSSATSHKPTAEEIKRLRDETGAGMLDCRAALVNAAGDYAAAKKNLIDQGVTKAAKKADRAAKEGLVSSYIHVGGKIGVLVEINCETDFVSRNERFAELVRDVAMHIAAMPVKYVSRDQVPESELAPLREEFAKAAEGKPANVVERIVEGKLNKWFEENVLLDQPFIKDDDQSVGELIGSVVGVLGENIQVRRFAKFALGEH
;
A
#
# COMPACT_ATOMS: atom_id res chain seq x y z
N LEU A 1 16.99 -20.96 -46.96
CA LEU A 1 16.78 -19.89 -45.95
C LEU A 1 16.61 -20.55 -44.59
N ARG A 2 17.70 -20.65 -43.81
CA ARG A 2 17.72 -21.16 -42.44
C ARG A 2 17.16 -20.05 -41.53
N LYS A 3 16.01 -20.31 -40.84
CA LYS A 3 15.54 -19.52 -39.71
C LYS A 3 16.51 -19.79 -38.54
N VAL A 4 17.27 -18.78 -38.17
CA VAL A 4 18.04 -18.77 -36.93
C VAL A 4 17.06 -18.44 -35.83
N ASN A 5 16.67 -19.46 -35.04
CA ASN A 5 16.01 -19.24 -33.77
C ASN A 5 17.06 -18.70 -32.79
N LEU A 6 17.04 -17.39 -32.55
CA LEU A 6 17.69 -16.81 -31.38
C LEU A 6 16.85 -17.18 -30.13
N VAL A 7 17.18 -18.32 -29.56
CA VAL A 7 16.82 -18.59 -28.17
C VAL A 7 17.75 -17.74 -27.31
N SER A 8 17.25 -16.60 -26.85
CA SER A 8 17.93 -15.82 -25.83
C SER A 8 18.10 -16.71 -24.60
N SER A 9 19.34 -17.12 -24.34
CA SER A 9 19.72 -17.79 -23.10
C SER A 9 19.59 -16.75 -21.96
N ALA A 10 18.41 -16.62 -21.38
CA ALA A 10 18.25 -15.95 -20.10
C ALA A 10 19.14 -16.74 -19.12
N THR A 11 20.24 -16.16 -18.70
CA THR A 11 21.08 -16.68 -17.63
C THR A 11 20.19 -16.78 -16.39
N SER A 12 19.83 -18.02 -16.02
CA SER A 12 19.04 -18.29 -14.82
C SER A 12 19.84 -17.80 -13.62
N HIS A 13 19.46 -16.64 -13.07
CA HIS A 13 20.05 -16.14 -11.83
C HIS A 13 19.82 -17.17 -10.71
N LYS A 14 20.88 -17.51 -9.99
CA LYS A 14 20.82 -18.40 -8.84
C LYS A 14 20.93 -17.54 -7.57
N PRO A 15 19.81 -17.20 -6.92
CA PRO A 15 19.83 -16.33 -5.74
C PRO A 15 20.68 -16.92 -4.62
N THR A 16 21.46 -16.07 -3.97
CA THR A 16 22.23 -16.42 -2.78
C THR A 16 21.31 -16.50 -1.56
N ALA A 17 21.76 -17.16 -0.51
CA ALA A 17 21.03 -17.22 0.76
C ALA A 17 20.85 -15.81 1.39
N GLU A 18 21.84 -14.93 1.18
CA GLU A 18 21.81 -13.55 1.69
C GLU A 18 20.76 -12.71 0.96
N GLU A 19 20.69 -12.79 -0.38
CA GLU A 19 19.65 -12.11 -1.16
C GLU A 19 18.24 -12.55 -0.76
N ILE A 20 18.05 -13.87 -0.61
CA ILE A 20 16.77 -14.44 -0.18
C ILE A 20 16.41 -13.95 1.23
N LYS A 21 17.37 -14.00 2.16
CA LYS A 21 17.16 -13.54 3.53
C LYS A 21 16.79 -12.07 3.57
N ARG A 22 17.55 -11.21 2.90
CA ARG A 22 17.30 -9.78 2.82
C ARG A 22 15.92 -9.49 2.28
N LEU A 23 15.53 -10.12 1.15
CA LEU A 23 14.21 -9.92 0.55
C LEU A 23 13.08 -10.39 1.49
N ARG A 24 13.30 -11.49 2.23
CA ARG A 24 12.38 -11.96 3.25
C ARG A 24 12.26 -11.00 4.43
N ASP A 25 13.36 -10.47 4.91
CA ASP A 25 13.37 -9.54 6.05
C ASP A 25 12.63 -8.23 5.68
N GLU A 26 12.77 -7.75 4.45
CA GLU A 26 12.07 -6.56 3.96
C GLU A 26 10.58 -6.80 3.64
N THR A 27 10.23 -7.94 3.03
CA THR A 27 8.85 -8.19 2.56
C THR A 27 8.03 -9.07 3.51
N GLY A 28 8.71 -9.87 4.36
CA GLY A 28 8.11 -10.91 5.18
C GLY A 28 7.58 -12.12 4.40
N ALA A 29 7.76 -12.17 3.09
CA ALA A 29 7.33 -13.27 2.26
C ALA A 29 8.07 -14.57 2.60
N GLY A 30 7.51 -15.72 2.23
CA GLY A 30 8.14 -17.03 2.44
C GLY A 30 9.47 -17.15 1.69
N MET A 31 10.43 -17.92 2.24
CA MET A 31 11.74 -18.12 1.59
C MET A 31 11.63 -18.65 0.16
N LEU A 32 10.67 -19.53 -0.11
CA LEU A 32 10.44 -20.09 -1.45
C LEU A 32 9.90 -19.01 -2.40
N ASP A 33 8.99 -18.14 -1.91
CA ASP A 33 8.45 -17.04 -2.71
C ASP A 33 9.54 -16.01 -3.02
N CYS A 34 10.36 -15.64 -2.04
CA CYS A 34 11.51 -14.74 -2.23
C CYS A 34 12.50 -15.30 -3.27
N ARG A 35 12.83 -16.59 -3.16
CA ARG A 35 13.70 -17.25 -4.14
C ARG A 35 13.09 -17.24 -5.55
N ALA A 36 11.80 -17.57 -5.64
CA ALA A 36 11.10 -17.58 -6.93
C ALA A 36 11.04 -16.18 -7.54
N ALA A 37 10.76 -15.15 -6.73
CA ALA A 37 10.74 -13.77 -7.19
C ALA A 37 12.10 -13.32 -7.73
N LEU A 38 13.21 -13.62 -7.05
CA LEU A 38 14.57 -13.30 -7.50
C LEU A 38 14.95 -14.03 -8.79
N VAL A 39 14.57 -15.31 -8.91
CA VAL A 39 14.80 -16.08 -10.16
C VAL A 39 14.02 -15.47 -11.32
N ASN A 40 12.72 -15.17 -11.10
CA ASN A 40 11.84 -14.61 -12.13
C ASN A 40 12.27 -13.19 -12.56
N ALA A 41 12.84 -12.43 -11.64
CA ALA A 41 13.40 -11.11 -11.91
C ALA A 41 14.85 -11.15 -12.44
N ALA A 42 15.39 -12.33 -12.75
CA ALA A 42 16.76 -12.52 -13.22
C ALA A 42 17.83 -11.86 -12.33
N GLY A 43 17.57 -11.77 -11.02
CA GLY A 43 18.45 -11.16 -10.03
C GLY A 43 18.22 -9.65 -9.80
N ASP A 44 17.29 -9.02 -10.52
CA ASP A 44 16.87 -7.66 -10.22
C ASP A 44 16.09 -7.64 -8.91
N TYR A 45 16.74 -7.13 -7.87
CA TYR A 45 16.20 -7.10 -6.51
C TYR A 45 14.96 -6.21 -6.38
N ALA A 46 14.96 -5.03 -7.02
CA ALA A 46 13.84 -4.10 -6.98
C ALA A 46 12.61 -4.69 -7.67
N ALA A 47 12.79 -5.31 -8.85
CA ALA A 47 11.74 -6.02 -9.55
C ALA A 47 11.21 -7.21 -8.75
N ALA A 48 12.08 -7.98 -8.08
CA ALA A 48 11.68 -9.09 -7.22
C ALA A 48 10.84 -8.61 -6.01
N LYS A 49 11.26 -7.53 -5.34
CA LYS A 49 10.52 -6.88 -4.24
C LYS A 49 9.14 -6.45 -4.72
N LYS A 50 9.07 -5.71 -5.82
CA LYS A 50 7.80 -5.24 -6.39
C LYS A 50 6.88 -6.39 -6.77
N ASN A 51 7.37 -7.45 -7.39
CA ASN A 51 6.57 -8.63 -7.72
C ASN A 51 5.93 -9.28 -6.48
N LEU A 52 6.64 -9.32 -5.35
CA LEU A 52 6.09 -9.85 -4.11
C LEU A 52 5.02 -8.93 -3.52
N ILE A 53 5.20 -7.61 -3.57
CA ILE A 53 4.21 -6.61 -3.17
C ILE A 53 2.95 -6.77 -4.01
N ASP A 54 3.06 -6.80 -5.34
CA ASP A 54 1.94 -6.96 -6.27
C ASP A 54 1.17 -8.27 -6.04
N GLN A 55 1.88 -9.36 -5.73
CA GLN A 55 1.26 -10.63 -5.33
C GLN A 55 0.49 -10.51 -4.01
N GLY A 56 1.03 -9.77 -3.04
CA GLY A 56 0.37 -9.46 -1.77
C GLY A 56 -0.94 -8.71 -1.98
N VAL A 57 -0.91 -7.62 -2.76
CA VAL A 57 -2.08 -6.83 -3.16
C VAL A 57 -3.14 -7.70 -3.86
N THR A 58 -2.71 -8.56 -4.80
CA THR A 58 -3.62 -9.49 -5.49
C THR A 58 -4.28 -10.48 -4.51
N LYS A 59 -3.53 -10.98 -3.53
CA LYS A 59 -4.07 -11.87 -2.48
C LYS A 59 -5.03 -11.12 -1.56
N ALA A 60 -4.71 -9.86 -1.22
CA ALA A 60 -5.57 -8.99 -0.41
C ALA A 60 -6.91 -8.72 -1.08
N ALA A 61 -6.90 -8.35 -2.36
CA ALA A 61 -8.12 -8.11 -3.14
C ALA A 61 -9.07 -9.32 -3.14
N LYS A 62 -8.55 -10.54 -3.21
CA LYS A 62 -9.35 -11.77 -3.14
C LYS A 62 -9.97 -12.04 -1.77
N LYS A 63 -9.53 -11.35 -0.74
CA LYS A 63 -9.97 -11.53 0.66
C LYS A 63 -10.75 -10.33 1.18
N ALA A 64 -10.83 -9.23 0.43
CA ALA A 64 -11.42 -7.96 0.85
C ALA A 64 -12.86 -8.09 1.36
N ASP A 65 -13.65 -9.02 0.79
CA ASP A 65 -15.04 -9.26 1.19
C ASP A 65 -15.19 -10.15 2.45
N ARG A 66 -14.07 -10.69 2.99
CA ARG A 66 -14.15 -11.51 4.19
C ARG A 66 -14.36 -10.64 5.42
N ALA A 67 -15.22 -11.12 6.34
CA ALA A 67 -15.51 -10.40 7.57
C ALA A 67 -14.26 -10.33 8.47
N ALA A 68 -13.82 -9.12 8.77
CA ALA A 68 -12.73 -8.84 9.71
C ALA A 68 -13.34 -8.18 10.96
N LYS A 69 -13.57 -8.95 12.01
CA LYS A 69 -14.24 -8.50 13.24
C LYS A 69 -13.31 -8.45 14.45
N GLU A 70 -12.17 -9.10 14.36
CA GLU A 70 -11.09 -9.04 15.33
C GLU A 70 -10.11 -7.92 14.94
N GLY A 71 -9.06 -7.68 15.70
CA GLY A 71 -8.05 -6.68 15.39
C GLY A 71 -7.54 -5.91 16.60
N LEU A 72 -7.00 -4.71 16.37
CA LEU A 72 -6.46 -3.84 17.41
C LEU A 72 -6.99 -2.41 17.25
N VAL A 73 -7.28 -1.79 18.39
CA VAL A 73 -7.30 -0.33 18.51
C VAL A 73 -5.98 0.07 19.16
N SER A 74 -5.20 0.89 18.46
CA SER A 74 -3.89 1.31 18.91
C SER A 74 -3.76 2.82 18.91
N SER A 75 -2.83 3.33 19.73
CA SER A 75 -2.52 4.75 19.79
C SER A 75 -1.07 5.01 19.41
N TYR A 76 -0.83 6.17 18.81
CA TYR A 76 0.50 6.73 18.60
C TYR A 76 0.53 8.17 19.08
N ILE A 77 1.43 8.48 20.00
CA ILE A 77 1.69 9.86 20.42
C ILE A 77 3.07 10.24 19.90
N HIS A 78 3.10 11.28 19.08
CA HIS A 78 4.38 11.77 18.53
C HIS A 78 5.23 12.42 19.63
N VAL A 79 6.53 12.32 19.45
CA VAL A 79 7.50 12.92 20.38
C VAL A 79 7.16 14.41 20.60
N GLY A 80 7.08 14.81 21.86
CA GLY A 80 6.65 16.17 22.26
C GLY A 80 5.16 16.30 22.56
N GLY A 81 4.35 15.23 22.37
CA GLY A 81 2.94 15.17 22.82
C GLY A 81 1.97 16.11 22.12
N LYS A 82 2.36 16.68 20.96
CA LYS A 82 1.50 17.64 20.22
C LYS A 82 0.63 16.98 19.17
N ILE A 83 0.90 15.75 18.78
CA ILE A 83 0.12 14.96 17.81
C ILE A 83 -0.17 13.61 18.42
N GLY A 84 -1.44 13.22 18.41
CA GLY A 84 -1.93 11.91 18.84
C GLY A 84 -2.84 11.29 17.81
N VAL A 85 -2.73 9.98 17.63
CA VAL A 85 -3.56 9.18 16.73
C VAL A 85 -4.12 7.99 17.49
N LEU A 86 -5.41 7.71 17.26
CA LEU A 86 -6.04 6.42 17.52
C LEU A 86 -6.39 5.79 16.18
N VAL A 87 -6.09 4.52 15.98
CA VAL A 87 -6.43 3.77 14.77
C VAL A 87 -7.02 2.41 15.12
N GLU A 88 -8.06 2.02 14.40
CA GLU A 88 -8.66 0.68 14.44
C GLU A 88 -8.30 -0.05 13.16
N ILE A 89 -7.58 -1.18 13.29
CA ILE A 89 -7.25 -2.08 12.18
C ILE A 89 -7.79 -3.46 12.53
N ASN A 90 -8.62 -3.98 11.63
CA ASN A 90 -9.29 -5.24 11.80
C ASN A 90 -8.61 -6.38 11.03
N CYS A 91 -8.75 -7.60 11.52
CA CYS A 91 -8.36 -8.88 10.90
C CYS A 91 -9.46 -9.94 11.13
N GLU A 92 -9.29 -11.14 10.56
CA GLU A 92 -10.33 -12.18 10.64
C GLU A 92 -10.35 -12.86 12.01
N THR A 93 -9.16 -13.11 12.62
CA THR A 93 -9.03 -13.89 13.88
C THR A 93 -8.17 -13.19 14.93
N ASP A 94 -8.36 -13.60 16.18
CA ASP A 94 -7.54 -13.16 17.32
C ASP A 94 -6.10 -13.69 17.27
N PHE A 95 -5.84 -14.78 16.53
CA PHE A 95 -4.48 -15.27 16.28
C PHE A 95 -3.66 -14.23 15.50
N VAL A 96 -4.24 -13.63 14.46
CA VAL A 96 -3.57 -12.59 13.67
C VAL A 96 -3.47 -11.30 14.48
N SER A 97 -4.49 -10.92 15.26
CA SER A 97 -4.41 -9.69 16.08
C SER A 97 -3.29 -9.73 17.11
N ARG A 98 -2.87 -10.91 17.57
CA ARG A 98 -1.74 -11.13 18.50
C ARG A 98 -0.40 -11.33 17.78
N ASN A 99 -0.39 -11.38 16.46
CA ASN A 99 0.84 -11.57 15.69
C ASN A 99 1.71 -10.30 15.72
N GLU A 100 3.01 -10.45 15.94
CA GLU A 100 3.96 -9.34 16.03
C GLU A 100 3.98 -8.47 14.75
N ARG A 101 3.91 -9.11 13.57
CA ARG A 101 3.86 -8.40 12.28
C ARG A 101 2.58 -7.60 12.10
N PHE A 102 1.44 -8.08 12.59
CA PHE A 102 0.21 -7.30 12.61
C PHE A 102 0.33 -6.10 13.55
N ALA A 103 0.88 -6.29 14.75
CA ALA A 103 1.11 -5.22 15.70
C ALA A 103 2.11 -4.16 15.17
N GLU A 104 3.13 -4.59 14.41
CA GLU A 104 4.06 -3.70 13.72
C GLU A 104 3.34 -2.88 12.65
N LEU A 105 2.53 -3.51 11.78
CA LEU A 105 1.71 -2.81 10.80
C LEU A 105 0.82 -1.75 11.45
N VAL A 106 0.16 -2.09 12.56
CA VAL A 106 -0.73 -1.16 13.28
C VAL A 106 0.04 0.06 13.79
N ARG A 107 1.24 -0.14 14.36
CA ARG A 107 2.12 0.97 14.79
C ARG A 107 2.57 1.83 13.62
N ASP A 108 2.94 1.21 12.52
CA ASP A 108 3.44 1.88 11.33
C ASP A 108 2.37 2.73 10.66
N VAL A 109 1.15 2.21 10.55
CA VAL A 109 0.00 2.97 10.03
C VAL A 109 -0.35 4.13 10.96
N ALA A 110 -0.37 3.92 12.28
CA ALA A 110 -0.65 5.00 13.24
C ALA A 110 0.39 6.12 13.16
N MET A 111 1.68 5.77 13.04
CA MET A 111 2.77 6.72 12.86
C MET A 111 2.65 7.47 11.53
N HIS A 112 2.32 6.78 10.43
CA HIS A 112 2.09 7.40 9.12
C HIS A 112 0.97 8.43 9.19
N ILE A 113 -0.18 8.09 9.80
CA ILE A 113 -1.31 9.01 10.00
C ILE A 113 -0.88 10.24 10.82
N ALA A 114 -0.03 10.06 11.83
CA ALA A 114 0.47 11.18 12.62
C ALA A 114 1.29 12.17 11.79
N ALA A 115 2.08 11.65 10.85
CA ALA A 115 3.03 12.44 10.06
C ALA A 115 2.42 13.06 8.80
N MET A 116 1.37 12.44 8.21
CA MET A 116 0.82 12.82 6.92
C MET A 116 -0.57 13.47 7.06
N PRO A 117 -0.98 14.32 6.09
CA PRO A 117 -2.32 14.92 6.06
C PRO A 117 -3.35 13.90 5.56
N VAL A 118 -3.83 13.02 6.42
CA VAL A 118 -4.81 11.99 6.08
C VAL A 118 -6.22 12.49 6.42
N LYS A 119 -7.14 12.47 5.45
CA LYS A 119 -8.56 12.80 5.65
C LYS A 119 -9.45 11.57 5.62
N TYR A 120 -9.19 10.64 4.72
CA TYR A 120 -9.99 9.45 4.45
C TYR A 120 -9.13 8.20 4.51
N VAL A 121 -9.71 7.07 4.86
CA VAL A 121 -8.98 5.78 4.81
C VAL A 121 -8.85 5.32 3.36
N SER A 122 -9.94 5.34 2.60
CA SER A 122 -10.03 4.81 1.24
C SER A 122 -10.83 5.74 0.33
N ARG A 123 -10.69 5.59 -0.98
CA ARG A 123 -11.35 6.43 -2.00
C ARG A 123 -12.87 6.38 -1.92
N ASP A 124 -13.45 5.25 -1.55
CA ASP A 124 -14.89 5.06 -1.38
C ASP A 124 -15.48 5.83 -0.20
N GLN A 125 -14.65 6.25 0.74
CA GLN A 125 -15.08 7.11 1.86
C GLN A 125 -15.12 8.60 1.49
N VAL A 126 -14.56 8.99 0.34
CA VAL A 126 -14.58 10.40 -0.08
C VAL A 126 -15.97 10.75 -0.61
N PRO A 127 -16.66 11.74 -0.01
CA PRO A 127 -18.00 12.11 -0.45
C PRO A 127 -17.99 12.75 -1.84
N GLU A 128 -18.99 12.44 -2.64
CA GLU A 128 -19.13 13.02 -3.98
C GLU A 128 -19.21 14.56 -3.95
N SER A 129 -19.73 15.13 -2.88
CA SER A 129 -19.75 16.58 -2.65
C SER A 129 -18.37 17.23 -2.59
N GLU A 130 -17.29 16.45 -2.29
CA GLU A 130 -15.91 16.92 -2.35
C GLU A 130 -15.27 16.64 -3.72
N LEU A 131 -15.62 15.50 -4.35
CA LEU A 131 -15.05 15.13 -5.64
C LEU A 131 -15.63 15.92 -6.82
N ALA A 132 -16.91 16.24 -6.83
CA ALA A 132 -17.55 16.95 -7.94
C ALA A 132 -16.94 18.34 -8.21
N PRO A 133 -16.73 19.21 -7.20
CA PRO A 133 -16.05 20.49 -7.40
C PRO A 133 -14.62 20.35 -7.93
N LEU A 134 -13.87 19.36 -7.45
CA LEU A 134 -12.51 19.09 -7.91
C LEU A 134 -12.47 18.68 -9.38
N ARG A 135 -13.41 17.81 -9.80
CA ARG A 135 -13.53 17.42 -11.21
C ARG A 135 -13.83 18.61 -12.10
N GLU A 136 -14.76 19.48 -11.69
CA GLU A 136 -15.09 20.70 -12.44
C GLU A 136 -13.89 21.66 -12.52
N GLU A 137 -13.18 21.89 -11.43
CA GLU A 137 -11.99 22.73 -11.39
C GLU A 137 -10.91 22.20 -12.34
N PHE A 138 -10.64 20.88 -12.25
CA PHE A 138 -9.60 20.24 -13.07
C PHE A 138 -9.98 20.21 -14.56
N ALA A 139 -11.27 20.06 -14.88
CA ALA A 139 -11.78 20.15 -16.24
C ALA A 139 -11.64 21.56 -16.82
N LYS A 140 -12.00 22.60 -16.05
CA LYS A 140 -11.81 24.01 -16.42
C LYS A 140 -10.33 24.32 -16.68
N ALA A 141 -9.42 23.84 -15.84
CA ALA A 141 -7.98 24.03 -16.01
C ALA A 141 -7.41 23.35 -17.27
N ALA A 142 -8.17 22.43 -17.88
CA ALA A 142 -7.81 21.72 -19.12
C ALA A 142 -8.63 22.20 -20.33
N GLU A 143 -9.38 23.30 -20.22
CA GLU A 143 -10.23 23.85 -21.27
C GLU A 143 -9.42 24.13 -22.54
N GLY A 144 -10.02 23.90 -23.70
CA GLY A 144 -9.38 24.04 -25.02
C GLY A 144 -8.61 22.82 -25.51
N LYS A 145 -8.54 21.72 -24.72
CA LYS A 145 -7.94 20.46 -25.14
C LYS A 145 -9.00 19.49 -25.68
N PRO A 146 -8.61 18.47 -26.48
CA PRO A 146 -9.52 17.42 -26.90
C PRO A 146 -10.12 16.69 -25.67
N ALA A 147 -11.39 16.23 -25.76
CA ALA A 147 -12.12 15.65 -24.64
C ALA A 147 -11.38 14.48 -23.95
N ASN A 148 -10.81 13.57 -24.74
CA ASN A 148 -10.01 12.45 -24.21
C ASN A 148 -8.73 12.89 -23.47
N VAL A 149 -8.20 14.07 -23.79
CA VAL A 149 -7.05 14.65 -23.10
C VAL A 149 -7.50 15.30 -21.79
N VAL A 150 -8.67 15.98 -21.80
CA VAL A 150 -9.27 16.56 -20.59
C VAL A 150 -9.54 15.46 -19.57
N GLU A 151 -10.20 14.35 -19.95
CA GLU A 151 -10.47 13.21 -19.05
C GLU A 151 -9.20 12.69 -18.40
N ARG A 152 -8.13 12.45 -19.16
CA ARG A 152 -6.84 11.98 -18.62
C ARG A 152 -6.20 12.98 -17.67
N ILE A 153 -6.34 14.28 -17.92
CA ILE A 153 -5.81 15.32 -17.03
C ILE A 153 -6.59 15.34 -15.72
N VAL A 154 -7.92 15.27 -15.80
CA VAL A 154 -8.79 15.24 -14.61
C VAL A 154 -8.48 14.00 -13.76
N GLU A 155 -8.42 12.83 -14.39
CA GLU A 155 -8.08 11.57 -13.70
C GLU A 155 -6.69 11.65 -13.04
N GLY A 156 -5.68 12.13 -13.75
CA GLY A 156 -4.33 12.29 -13.21
C GLY A 156 -4.27 13.25 -12.01
N LYS A 157 -5.00 14.37 -12.07
CA LYS A 157 -5.08 15.32 -10.96
C LYS A 157 -5.87 14.76 -9.76
N LEU A 158 -6.95 14.00 -10.02
CA LEU A 158 -7.69 13.31 -8.96
C LEU A 158 -6.84 12.23 -8.27
N ASN A 159 -6.08 11.46 -9.04
CA ASN A 159 -5.15 10.47 -8.47
C ASN A 159 -4.14 11.14 -7.54
N LYS A 160 -3.57 12.27 -7.97
CA LYS A 160 -2.65 13.04 -7.12
C LYS A 160 -3.34 13.56 -5.86
N TRP A 161 -4.57 14.05 -5.96
CA TRP A 161 -5.35 14.46 -4.80
C TRP A 161 -5.61 13.29 -3.84
N PHE A 162 -5.91 12.08 -4.36
CA PHE A 162 -6.04 10.87 -3.54
C PHE A 162 -4.73 10.52 -2.84
N GLU A 163 -3.60 10.57 -3.52
CA GLU A 163 -2.26 10.38 -2.92
C GLU A 163 -1.95 11.38 -1.80
N GLU A 164 -2.56 12.56 -1.81
CA GLU A 164 -2.36 13.58 -0.78
C GLU A 164 -3.34 13.44 0.40
N ASN A 165 -4.54 12.87 0.21
CA ASN A 165 -5.63 12.92 1.20
C ASN A 165 -6.17 11.55 1.66
N VAL A 166 -5.88 10.47 0.93
CA VAL A 166 -6.42 9.13 1.18
C VAL A 166 -5.32 8.18 1.65
N LEU A 167 -5.44 7.68 2.88
CA LEU A 167 -4.44 6.86 3.55
C LEU A 167 -3.88 5.72 2.68
N LEU A 168 -4.77 4.94 2.08
CA LEU A 168 -4.35 3.75 1.30
C LEU A 168 -3.59 4.10 0.02
N ASP A 169 -3.78 5.31 -0.50
CA ASP A 169 -3.12 5.79 -1.72
C ASP A 169 -1.80 6.51 -1.42
N GLN A 170 -1.56 6.93 -0.18
CA GLN A 170 -0.35 7.67 0.20
C GLN A 170 0.91 6.80 0.12
N PRO A 171 2.03 7.31 -0.41
CA PRO A 171 3.34 6.69 -0.26
C PRO A 171 3.65 6.48 1.23
N PHE A 172 4.11 5.30 1.60
CA PHE A 172 4.37 4.99 3.00
C PHE A 172 5.62 5.72 3.51
N ILE A 173 5.50 6.39 4.65
CA ILE A 173 6.54 7.31 5.18
C ILE A 173 7.90 6.66 5.45
N LYS A 174 7.95 5.34 5.68
CA LYS A 174 9.22 4.61 5.89
C LYS A 174 9.80 4.00 4.60
N ASP A 175 8.97 3.88 3.56
CA ASP A 175 9.33 3.25 2.28
C ASP A 175 8.39 3.82 1.20
N ASP A 176 8.82 4.91 0.57
CA ASP A 176 8.04 5.65 -0.44
C ASP A 176 7.93 4.91 -1.79
N ASP A 177 8.63 3.80 -1.97
CA ASP A 177 8.48 2.90 -3.11
C ASP A 177 7.16 2.10 -3.08
N GLN A 178 6.41 2.12 -1.97
CA GLN A 178 5.13 1.46 -1.82
C GLN A 178 4.10 2.37 -1.15
N SER A 179 2.82 2.20 -1.50
CA SER A 179 1.72 2.86 -0.80
C SER A 179 1.37 2.15 0.52
N VAL A 180 0.64 2.83 1.40
CA VAL A 180 0.09 2.20 2.62
C VAL A 180 -0.81 1.01 2.27
N GLY A 181 -1.60 1.10 1.19
CA GLY A 181 -2.42 0.00 0.68
C GLY A 181 -1.59 -1.20 0.24
N GLU A 182 -0.46 -0.98 -0.45
CA GLU A 182 0.48 -2.04 -0.85
C GLU A 182 1.17 -2.67 0.37
N LEU A 183 1.54 -1.88 1.38
CA LEU A 183 2.07 -2.38 2.65
C LEU A 183 1.08 -3.34 3.33
N ILE A 184 -0.19 -2.91 3.47
CA ILE A 184 -1.25 -3.76 4.04
C ILE A 184 -1.43 -5.02 3.19
N GLY A 185 -1.49 -4.89 1.86
CA GLY A 185 -1.58 -6.02 0.93
C GLY A 185 -0.47 -7.04 1.11
N SER A 186 0.75 -6.57 1.32
CA SER A 186 1.91 -7.43 1.60
C SER A 186 1.72 -8.23 2.89
N VAL A 187 1.25 -7.57 3.97
CA VAL A 187 0.99 -8.23 5.25
C VAL A 187 -0.16 -9.24 5.15
N VAL A 188 -1.23 -8.91 4.41
CA VAL A 188 -2.31 -9.86 4.05
C VAL A 188 -1.76 -11.07 3.30
N GLY A 189 -0.84 -10.83 2.37
CA GLY A 189 -0.16 -11.90 1.62
C GLY A 189 0.60 -12.88 2.50
N VAL A 190 1.20 -12.37 3.59
CA VAL A 190 2.00 -13.14 4.57
C VAL A 190 1.12 -13.84 5.60
N LEU A 191 0.21 -13.10 6.24
CA LEU A 191 -0.62 -13.61 7.33
C LEU A 191 -1.82 -14.44 6.85
N GLY A 192 -2.20 -14.27 5.59
CA GLY A 192 -3.26 -15.08 4.97
C GLY A 192 -4.67 -14.67 5.32
N GLU A 193 -4.87 -13.59 6.05
CA GLU A 193 -6.18 -13.06 6.46
C GLU A 193 -6.46 -11.68 5.83
N ASN A 194 -7.75 -11.32 5.74
CA ASN A 194 -8.16 -9.97 5.41
C ASN A 194 -7.74 -9.01 6.52
N ILE A 195 -7.11 -7.90 6.15
CA ILE A 195 -6.71 -6.84 7.08
C ILE A 195 -7.21 -5.51 6.53
N GLN A 196 -7.92 -4.74 7.34
CA GLN A 196 -8.55 -3.49 6.93
C GLN A 196 -8.32 -2.41 7.98
N VAL A 197 -7.92 -1.21 7.54
CA VAL A 197 -8.02 -0.01 8.39
C VAL A 197 -9.49 0.39 8.43
N ARG A 198 -10.09 0.31 9.60
CA ARG A 198 -11.51 0.61 9.79
C ARG A 198 -11.76 2.11 9.89
N ARG A 199 -11.00 2.75 10.77
CA ARG A 199 -11.10 4.19 11.07
C ARG A 199 -9.91 4.68 11.87
N PHE A 200 -9.75 5.98 11.93
CA PHE A 200 -8.78 6.64 12.80
C PHE A 200 -9.34 7.96 13.34
N ALA A 201 -8.69 8.47 14.37
CA ALA A 201 -8.84 9.85 14.84
C ALA A 201 -7.45 10.43 15.07
N LYS A 202 -7.21 11.63 14.53
CA LYS A 202 -5.98 12.40 14.71
C LYS A 202 -6.29 13.67 15.45
N PHE A 203 -5.46 13.98 16.43
CA PHE A 203 -5.49 15.22 17.17
C PHE A 203 -4.14 15.90 17.05
N ALA A 204 -4.15 17.16 16.65
CA ALA A 204 -2.97 18.00 16.69
C ALA A 204 -3.26 19.24 17.55
N LEU A 205 -2.32 19.59 18.39
CA LEU A 205 -2.47 20.71 19.31
C LEU A 205 -2.64 22.02 18.54
N GLY A 206 -3.78 22.70 18.76
CA GLY A 206 -4.11 23.97 18.10
C GLY A 206 -4.84 23.81 16.75
N GLU A 207 -5.12 22.61 16.28
CA GLU A 207 -6.06 22.37 15.17
C GLU A 207 -7.50 22.31 15.71
N HIS A 208 -8.43 22.96 15.00
CA HIS A 208 -9.86 23.03 15.32
C HIS A 208 -10.69 22.33 14.25
#